data_9a8e40f1cb1bc9cf5a31128d20042c04
#
_entry.id   9a8e40f1cb1bc9cf5a31128d20042c04
#
_cell.length_a   1.000
_cell.length_b   1.000
_cell.length_c   1.000
_cell.angle_alpha   90.00
_cell.angle_beta   90.00
_cell.angle_gamma   90.00
#
_symmetry.space_group_name_H-M   'P 1'
#
loop_
_entity.id
_entity.type
_entity.pdbx_description
1 polymer ?
#
loop_
_entity_poly.entity_id
_entity_poly.type
_entity_poly.pdbx_seq_one_letter_code
_entity_poly.pdbx_strand_id
1 'polypeptide(L)' 'MDNGQGARKELYEQLDKVILQWKDQPGGLLPIMQNAQEIFGCVDEDVQHYISKEVGVPVSTIYGVATF' A
#
# COMPACT_ATOMS: atom_id res chain seq x y z
N MET A 1 5.84 -9.59 21.96
CA MET A 1 5.87 -9.56 21.55
C MET A 1 5.83 -9.38 20.31
N ASP A 2 5.68 -9.60 19.65
CA ASP A 2 5.50 -9.49 18.44
C ASP A 2 4.67 -8.46 18.14
N ASN A 3 4.65 -7.51 18.80
CA ASN A 3 3.79 -6.44 18.61
C ASN A 3 3.86 -5.89 17.25
N GLY A 4 5.01 -5.78 16.65
CA GLY A 4 5.15 -5.21 15.33
C GLY A 4 4.42 -6.03 14.29
N GLN A 5 4.53 -7.35 14.38
CA GLN A 5 3.91 -8.19 13.38
C GLN A 5 2.41 -8.20 13.50
N GLY A 6 1.90 -8.23 14.71
CA GLY A 6 0.46 -8.21 14.91
C GLY A 6 -0.16 -6.93 14.43
N ALA A 7 0.47 -5.80 14.78
CA ALA A 7 -0.02 -4.50 14.36
C ALA A 7 0.06 -4.35 12.84
N ARG A 8 1.17 -4.79 12.25
CA ARG A 8 1.32 -4.66 10.80
C ARG A 8 0.33 -5.55 10.08
N LYS A 9 0.00 -6.71 10.62
CA LYS A 9 -0.98 -7.56 9.97
C LYS A 9 -2.32 -6.85 9.85
N GLU A 10 -2.75 -6.20 10.90
CA GLU A 10 -3.99 -5.44 10.85
C GLU A 10 -3.91 -4.30 9.85
N LEU A 11 -2.76 -3.64 9.78
CA LEU A 11 -2.58 -2.55 8.83
C LEU A 11 -2.64 -3.07 7.40
N TYR A 12 -2.03 -4.21 7.14
CA TYR A 12 -2.11 -4.81 5.82
C TYR A 12 -3.52 -5.23 5.46
N GLU A 13 -4.30 -5.67 6.44
CA GLU A 13 -5.70 -6.00 6.17
C GLU A 13 -6.49 -4.77 5.77
N GLN A 14 -6.24 -3.64 6.42
CA GLN A 14 -6.87 -2.39 6.02
C GLN A 14 -6.44 -1.99 4.62
N LEU A 15 -5.17 -2.15 4.32
CA LEU A 15 -4.65 -1.82 2.99
C LEU A 15 -5.29 -2.71 1.94
N ASP A 16 -5.50 -3.99 2.25
CA ASP A 16 -6.15 -4.88 1.31
C ASP A 16 -7.52 -4.39 0.89
N LYS A 17 -8.29 -3.88 1.85
CA LYS A 17 -9.62 -3.36 1.54
C LYS A 17 -9.54 -2.17 0.60
N VAL A 18 -8.56 -1.30 0.84
CA VAL A 18 -8.36 -0.15 -0.03
C VAL A 18 -7.97 -0.61 -1.43
N ILE A 19 -7.05 -1.57 -1.50
CA ILE A 19 -6.61 -2.07 -2.79
C ILE A 19 -7.77 -2.68 -3.56
N LEU A 20 -8.58 -3.49 -2.90
CA LEU A 20 -9.73 -4.10 -3.56
C LEU A 20 -10.69 -3.05 -4.10
N GLN A 21 -10.81 -1.93 -3.40
CA GLN A 21 -11.71 -0.87 -3.81
C GLN A 21 -11.21 -0.15 -5.04
N TRP A 22 -9.90 0.05 -5.14
CA TRP A 22 -9.33 0.92 -6.15
C TRP A 22 -8.54 0.24 -7.26
N LYS A 23 -8.19 -1.03 -7.10
CA LYS A 23 -7.23 -1.63 -8.03
C LYS A 23 -7.77 -1.71 -9.45
N ASP A 24 -9.08 -1.80 -9.62
CA ASP A 24 -9.67 -1.88 -10.95
C ASP A 24 -10.10 -0.52 -11.48
N GLN A 25 -9.84 0.55 -10.74
CA GLN A 25 -10.26 1.88 -11.14
C GLN A 25 -9.13 2.58 -11.87
N PRO A 26 -9.44 3.31 -12.93
CA PRO A 26 -8.41 4.14 -13.57
C PRO A 26 -7.88 5.14 -12.55
N GLY A 27 -6.56 5.26 -12.47
CA GLY A 27 -5.96 6.17 -11.52
C GLY A 27 -6.12 5.76 -10.07
N GLY A 28 -6.45 4.49 -9.82
CA GLY A 28 -6.64 4.02 -8.45
C GLY A 28 -5.36 3.92 -7.64
N LEU A 29 -4.20 4.00 -8.28
CA LEU A 29 -2.95 3.87 -7.56
C LEU A 29 -2.74 5.02 -6.57
N LEU A 30 -3.07 6.22 -6.96
CA LEU A 30 -2.86 7.38 -6.08
C LEU A 30 -3.67 7.28 -4.79
N PRO A 31 -4.98 7.02 -4.83
CA PRO A 31 -5.71 6.83 -3.58
C PRO A 31 -5.21 5.65 -2.76
N ILE A 32 -4.74 4.58 -3.40
CA ILE A 32 -4.15 3.46 -2.67
C ILE A 32 -2.92 3.94 -1.91
N MET A 33 -2.05 4.69 -2.56
CA MET A 33 -0.84 5.19 -1.92
C MET A 33 -1.16 6.16 -0.80
N GLN A 34 -2.13 7.03 -1.02
CA GLN A 34 -2.53 7.99 0.01
C GLN A 34 -3.07 7.28 1.25
N ASN A 35 -3.90 6.27 1.04
CA ASN A 35 -4.43 5.51 2.15
C ASN A 35 -3.35 4.70 2.85
N ALA A 36 -2.40 4.15 2.08
CA ALA A 36 -1.29 3.41 2.67
C ALA A 36 -0.48 4.32 3.58
N GLN A 37 -0.26 5.55 3.17
CA GLN A 37 0.49 6.48 4.00
C GLN A 37 -0.26 6.79 5.28
N GLU A 38 -1.57 6.94 5.22
CA GLU A 38 -2.35 7.18 6.42
C GLU A 38 -2.37 5.97 7.34
N ILE A 39 -2.48 4.79 6.76
CA ILE A 39 -2.58 3.56 7.55
C ILE A 39 -1.26 3.27 8.25
N PHE A 40 -0.15 3.37 7.50
CA PHE A 40 1.15 2.97 8.04
C PHE A 40 1.98 4.14 8.58
N GLY A 41 1.59 5.36 8.31
CA GLY A 41 2.37 6.53 8.67
C GLY A 41 3.43 6.87 7.65
N CYS A 42 3.91 5.89 6.92
CA CYS A 42 4.80 6.11 5.79
C CYS A 42 4.72 4.88 4.90
N VAL A 43 5.12 5.02 3.66
CA VAL A 43 5.09 3.91 2.72
C VAL A 43 6.54 3.44 2.54
N ASP A 44 6.94 2.47 3.37
CA ASP A 44 8.30 1.95 3.30
C ASP A 44 8.40 0.91 2.18
N GLU A 45 9.58 0.31 2.03
CA GLU A 45 9.81 -0.61 0.93
C GLU A 45 8.89 -1.82 0.99
N ASP A 46 8.64 -2.34 2.18
CA ASP A 46 7.78 -3.51 2.32
C ASP A 46 6.38 -3.21 1.82
N VAL A 47 5.85 -2.04 2.19
CA VAL A 47 4.52 -1.63 1.77
C VAL A 47 4.50 -1.40 0.26
N GLN A 48 5.55 -0.79 -0.27
CA GLN A 48 5.64 -0.55 -1.71
C GLN A 48 5.63 -1.86 -2.49
N HIS A 49 6.40 -2.84 -2.03
CA HIS A 49 6.43 -4.14 -2.69
C HIS A 49 5.08 -4.84 -2.59
N TYR A 50 4.44 -4.72 -1.45
CA TYR A 50 3.13 -5.32 -1.27
C TYR A 50 2.12 -4.74 -2.25
N ILE A 51 2.08 -3.42 -2.36
CA ILE A 51 1.17 -2.76 -3.29
C ILE A 51 1.49 -3.15 -4.73
N SER A 52 2.77 -3.15 -5.07
CA SER A 52 3.22 -3.53 -6.40
C SER A 52 2.69 -4.92 -6.78
N LYS A 53 2.80 -5.84 -5.86
CA LYS A 53 2.36 -7.21 -6.11
C LYS A 53 0.85 -7.29 -6.25
N GLU A 54 0.14 -6.58 -5.39
CA GLU A 54 -1.31 -6.66 -5.36
C GLU A 54 -1.97 -5.96 -6.55
N VAL A 55 -1.43 -4.83 -6.97
CA VAL A 55 -2.04 -4.10 -8.08
C VAL A 55 -1.42 -4.43 -9.43
N GLY A 56 -0.29 -5.14 -9.43
CA GLY A 56 0.31 -5.57 -10.68
C GLY A 56 1.09 -4.49 -11.41
N VAL A 57 1.64 -3.50 -10.70
CA VAL A 57 2.48 -2.49 -11.32
C VAL A 57 3.89 -2.61 -10.78
N PRO A 58 4.91 -2.19 -11.55
CA PRO A 58 6.30 -2.28 -11.08
C PRO A 58 6.51 -1.43 -9.84
N VAL A 59 7.39 -1.91 -8.95
CA VAL A 59 7.68 -1.17 -7.74
C VAL A 59 8.30 0.19 -8.06
N SER A 60 8.98 0.31 -9.20
CA SER A 60 9.53 1.60 -9.59
C SER A 60 8.43 2.63 -9.81
N THR A 61 7.29 2.20 -10.35
CA THR A 61 6.15 3.08 -10.50
C THR A 61 5.60 3.49 -9.14
N ILE A 62 5.50 2.52 -8.23
CA ILE A 62 5.04 2.80 -6.86
C ILE A 62 5.98 3.81 -6.20
N TYR A 63 7.27 3.59 -6.33
CA TYR A 63 8.27 4.46 -5.72
C TYR A 63 8.15 5.89 -6.26
N GLY A 64 7.92 6.02 -7.56
CA GLY A 64 7.76 7.34 -8.16
C GLY A 64 6.56 8.09 -7.59
N VAL A 65 5.45 7.38 -7.36
CA VAL A 65 4.29 8.00 -6.76
C VAL A 65 4.55 8.32 -5.29
N ALA A 66 5.25 7.44 -4.59
CA ALA A 66 5.50 7.64 -3.16
C ALA A 66 6.41 8.84 -2.89
N THR A 67 7.33 9.14 -3.82
CA THR A 67 8.24 10.26 -3.63
C THR A 67 7.64 11.57 -4.12
N PHE A 68 6.50 11.48 -4.75
CA PHE A 68 5.82 12.68 -5.26
C PHE A 68 5.26 13.50 -4.12
#